data_40ffccb1282809371f702d4282c76730
#
_entry.id   40ffccb1282809371f702d4282c76730
#
_cell.length_a   1.000
_cell.length_b   1.000
_cell.length_c   1.000
_cell.angle_alpha   90.00
_cell.angle_beta   90.00
_cell.angle_gamma   90.00
#
_symmetry.space_group_name_H-M   'P 1'
#
loop_
_entity.id
_entity.type
_entity.pdbx_description
1 polymer ?
#
loop_
_entity_poly.entity_id
_entity_poly.type
_entity_poly.pdbx_seq_one_letter_code
_entity_poly.pdbx_strand_id
1 'polypeptide(L)'
;MLTERTRRTLWQAQHGQPRHVAAREPGELVCVDTFYIGQLKGVGKVWQITACDAACSYGVAWLLPAHNAEAAAHFVRRILVPLYRRAGWRLRRLLTDGGPEFKGAFDDACRTLGLRHTRTKPRHAWTNGFVERLQGTILQEHWRVAFRRRYFTSRTALQRSLDGFMQSYNHERPHQGYRVRGRTPATLFWGAARA
;
A
#
# COMPACT_ATOMS: atom_id res chain seq x y z
N MET A 1 1.76 -32.51 30.20
CA MET A 1 2.28 -31.22 30.74
C MET A 1 2.90 -30.43 29.61
N LEU A 2 2.55 -29.15 29.47
CA LEU A 2 3.19 -28.28 28.46
C LEU A 2 4.64 -27.98 28.88
N THR A 3 5.56 -28.04 27.91
CA THR A 3 6.98 -27.71 28.20
C THR A 3 7.11 -26.22 28.54
N GLU A 4 8.16 -25.85 29.26
CA GLU A 4 8.43 -24.47 29.65
C GLU A 4 8.56 -23.52 28.39
N ARG A 5 9.15 -24.06 27.34
CA ARG A 5 9.21 -23.37 26.01
C ARG A 5 7.82 -23.10 25.43
N THR A 6 6.91 -24.05 25.53
CA THR A 6 5.52 -23.91 25.02
C THR A 6 4.74 -22.91 25.88
N ARG A 7 4.92 -22.93 27.22
CA ARG A 7 4.31 -21.95 28.14
C ARG A 7 4.81 -20.53 27.85
N ARG A 8 6.10 -20.33 27.63
CA ARG A 8 6.68 -19.04 27.28
C ARG A 8 6.18 -18.52 25.94
N THR A 9 6.06 -19.39 24.94
CA THR A 9 5.51 -19.04 23.62
C THR A 9 4.04 -18.64 23.69
N LEU A 10 3.23 -19.38 24.47
CA LEU A 10 1.82 -19.06 24.70
C LEU A 10 1.66 -17.76 25.51
N TRP A 11 2.48 -17.55 26.53
CA TRP A 11 2.48 -16.30 27.29
C TRP A 11 2.86 -15.10 26.43
N GLN A 12 3.89 -15.22 25.57
CA GLN A 12 4.27 -14.19 24.62
C GLN A 12 3.20 -13.91 23.56
N ALA A 13 2.45 -14.94 23.13
CA ALA A 13 1.33 -14.79 22.21
C ALA A 13 0.14 -14.09 22.88
N GLN A 14 -0.10 -14.31 24.16
CA GLN A 14 -1.19 -13.69 24.93
C GLN A 14 -0.85 -12.28 25.45
N HIS A 15 0.41 -12.02 25.81
CA HIS A 15 0.84 -10.78 26.47
C HIS A 15 1.83 -9.96 25.65
N GLY A 16 2.31 -10.50 24.52
CA GLY A 16 3.09 -9.74 23.55
C GLY A 16 2.20 -8.66 22.96
N GLN A 17 2.33 -7.42 23.42
CA GLN A 17 1.71 -6.27 22.77
C GLN A 17 2.03 -6.34 21.28
N PRO A 18 1.04 -6.45 20.39
CA PRO A 18 1.30 -6.34 18.96
C PRO A 18 2.01 -5.00 18.78
N ARG A 19 3.27 -5.02 18.35
CA ARG A 19 3.98 -3.79 17.97
C ARG A 19 3.23 -3.21 16.79
N HIS A 20 2.22 -2.39 17.08
CA HIS A 20 1.51 -1.65 16.06
C HIS A 20 2.55 -0.86 15.26
N VAL A 21 2.57 -1.12 13.98
CA VAL A 21 3.35 -0.33 13.03
C VAL A 21 2.78 1.09 13.12
N ALA A 22 3.48 1.95 13.84
CA ALA A 22 3.02 3.30 14.12
C ALA A 22 3.75 4.29 13.23
N ALA A 23 3.00 5.18 12.58
CA ALA A 23 3.50 6.39 11.95
C ALA A 23 2.73 7.58 12.53
N ARG A 24 3.39 8.68 12.81
CA ARG A 24 2.79 9.89 13.40
C ARG A 24 2.32 10.86 12.33
N GLU A 25 3.10 10.98 11.26
CA GLU A 25 2.86 11.90 10.15
C GLU A 25 2.95 11.18 8.80
N PRO A 26 2.30 11.71 7.75
CA PRO A 26 2.38 11.13 6.41
C PRO A 26 3.82 11.02 5.91
N GLY A 27 4.15 9.93 5.23
CA GLY A 27 5.49 9.65 4.71
C GLY A 27 6.46 9.01 5.70
N GLU A 28 6.16 8.98 7.01
CA GLU A 28 7.01 8.29 7.99
C GLU A 28 7.08 6.79 7.72
N LEU A 29 5.95 6.18 7.36
CA LEU A 29 5.86 4.79 6.95
C LEU A 29 4.76 4.59 5.91
N VAL A 30 5.14 4.01 4.78
CA VAL A 30 4.21 3.61 3.72
C VAL A 30 4.35 2.13 3.47
N CYS A 31 3.24 1.41 3.59
CA CYS A 31 3.15 -0.01 3.27
C CYS A 31 2.89 -0.16 1.77
N VAL A 32 3.69 -1.00 1.11
CA VAL A 32 3.59 -1.23 -0.34
C VAL A 32 3.48 -2.72 -0.60
N ASP A 33 2.61 -3.08 -1.52
CA ASP A 33 2.39 -4.47 -1.91
C ASP A 33 1.85 -4.56 -3.33
N THR A 34 2.01 -5.73 -3.96
CA THR A 34 1.46 -6.03 -5.28
C THR A 34 0.38 -7.09 -5.17
N PHE A 35 -0.62 -7.04 -6.05
CA PHE A 35 -1.53 -8.16 -6.19
C PHE A 35 -1.95 -8.38 -7.64
N TYR A 36 -2.25 -9.63 -7.95
CA TYR A 36 -2.71 -10.06 -9.26
C TYR A 36 -4.21 -9.80 -9.41
N ILE A 37 -4.59 -8.98 -10.38
CA ILE A 37 -5.99 -8.67 -10.67
C ILE A 37 -6.63 -9.77 -11.51
N GLY A 38 -5.91 -10.28 -12.51
CA GLY A 38 -6.40 -11.30 -13.43
C GLY A 38 -5.73 -11.25 -14.79
N GLN A 39 -6.17 -12.14 -15.68
CA GLN A 39 -5.80 -12.14 -17.09
C GLN A 39 -6.99 -11.68 -17.91
N LEU A 40 -6.83 -10.58 -18.62
CA LEU A 40 -7.89 -9.95 -19.38
C LEU A 40 -7.63 -10.12 -20.87
N LYS A 41 -8.68 -10.47 -21.62
CA LYS A 41 -8.60 -10.61 -23.09
C LYS A 41 -8.19 -9.28 -23.71
N GLY A 42 -7.17 -9.29 -24.55
CA GLY A 42 -6.62 -8.10 -25.21
C GLY A 42 -5.67 -7.24 -24.35
N VAL A 43 -5.57 -7.51 -23.05
CA VAL A 43 -4.69 -6.77 -22.11
C VAL A 43 -3.57 -7.66 -21.55
N GLY A 44 -3.83 -8.96 -21.37
CA GLY A 44 -2.91 -9.91 -20.77
C GLY A 44 -3.02 -9.96 -19.24
N LYS A 45 -1.94 -10.40 -18.59
CA LYS A 45 -1.84 -10.42 -17.12
C LYS A 45 -1.77 -9.00 -16.57
N VAL A 46 -2.60 -8.72 -15.57
CA VAL A 46 -2.67 -7.41 -14.92
C VAL A 46 -2.27 -7.53 -13.46
N TRP A 47 -1.26 -6.78 -13.10
CA TRP A 47 -0.76 -6.63 -11.74
C TRP A 47 -0.95 -5.19 -11.28
N GLN A 48 -1.33 -5.03 -10.03
CA GLN A 48 -1.47 -3.73 -9.37
C GLN A 48 -0.43 -3.63 -8.26
N ILE A 49 0.27 -2.49 -8.19
CA ILE A 49 1.02 -2.08 -7.00
C ILE A 49 0.17 -1.09 -6.21
N THR A 50 0.16 -1.26 -4.91
CA THR A 50 -0.63 -0.43 -3.99
C THR A 50 0.28 0.07 -2.89
N ALA A 51 0.17 1.35 -2.56
CA ALA A 51 0.82 1.94 -1.40
C ALA A 51 -0.24 2.52 -0.47
N CYS A 52 -0.08 2.33 0.84
CA CYS A 52 -0.96 2.88 1.86
C CYS A 52 -0.13 3.54 2.95
N ASP A 53 -0.37 4.83 3.18
CA ASP A 53 0.27 5.57 4.26
C ASP A 53 -0.27 5.13 5.61
N ALA A 54 0.63 4.75 6.53
CA ALA A 54 0.24 4.23 7.83
C ALA A 54 -0.26 5.32 8.80
N ALA A 55 0.02 6.60 8.56
CA ALA A 55 -0.43 7.69 9.40
C ALA A 55 -1.83 8.20 9.04
N CYS A 56 -2.16 8.28 7.75
CA CYS A 56 -3.40 8.90 7.28
C CYS A 56 -4.27 7.99 6.42
N SER A 57 -3.84 6.77 6.12
CA SER A 57 -4.51 5.81 5.23
C SER A 57 -4.65 6.31 3.77
N TYR A 58 -3.88 7.33 3.36
CA TYR A 58 -3.88 7.78 1.98
C TYR A 58 -3.38 6.67 1.07
N GLY A 59 -4.21 6.28 0.11
CA GLY A 59 -3.95 5.17 -0.80
C GLY A 59 -3.46 5.63 -2.17
N VAL A 60 -2.51 4.91 -2.74
CA VAL A 60 -2.05 5.07 -4.12
C VAL A 60 -2.06 3.70 -4.78
N ALA A 61 -2.69 3.57 -5.94
CA ALA A 61 -2.73 2.32 -6.66
C ALA A 61 -2.38 2.54 -8.14
N TRP A 62 -1.57 1.63 -8.69
CA TRP A 62 -1.07 1.73 -10.06
C TRP A 62 -0.99 0.37 -10.73
N LEU A 63 -1.33 0.31 -12.02
CA LEU A 63 -1.20 -0.92 -12.80
C LEU A 63 0.22 -1.05 -13.35
N LEU A 64 0.92 -2.07 -12.91
CA LEU A 64 2.28 -2.34 -13.34
C LEU A 64 2.33 -2.79 -14.80
N PRO A 65 3.25 -2.28 -15.63
CA PRO A 65 3.47 -2.77 -16.99
C PRO A 65 4.00 -4.21 -17.00
N ALA A 66 4.78 -4.57 -15.98
CA ALA A 66 5.30 -5.90 -15.72
C ALA A 66 5.40 -6.13 -14.21
N HIS A 67 5.31 -7.39 -13.76
CA HIS A 67 5.49 -7.76 -12.36
C HIS A 67 6.97 -8.04 -12.10
N ASN A 68 7.76 -6.98 -11.94
CA ASN A 68 9.20 -7.04 -11.69
C ASN A 68 9.71 -5.85 -10.87
N ALA A 69 10.97 -5.91 -10.46
CA ALA A 69 11.58 -4.92 -9.59
C ALA A 69 11.76 -3.54 -10.27
N GLU A 70 11.97 -3.50 -11.57
CA GLU A 70 12.10 -2.26 -12.34
C GLU A 70 10.79 -1.48 -12.37
N ALA A 71 9.66 -2.18 -12.60
CA ALA A 71 8.34 -1.56 -12.61
C ALA A 71 7.95 -1.06 -11.21
N ALA A 72 8.25 -1.81 -10.15
CA ALA A 72 8.05 -1.39 -8.77
C ALA A 72 8.95 -0.19 -8.40
N ALA A 73 10.21 -0.19 -8.83
CA ALA A 73 11.12 0.94 -8.66
C ALA A 73 10.64 2.19 -9.40
N HIS A 74 10.11 2.02 -10.63
CA HIS A 74 9.52 3.11 -11.41
C HIS A 74 8.34 3.75 -10.65
N PHE A 75 7.45 2.94 -10.08
CA PHE A 75 6.34 3.43 -9.25
C PHE A 75 6.82 4.33 -8.10
N VAL A 76 7.86 3.91 -7.38
CA VAL A 76 8.42 4.71 -6.28
C VAL A 76 9.02 6.03 -6.80
N ARG A 77 9.84 5.96 -7.87
CA ARG A 77 10.55 7.15 -8.40
C ARG A 77 9.63 8.16 -9.05
N ARG A 78 8.64 7.71 -9.82
CA ARG A 78 7.84 8.57 -10.70
C ARG A 78 6.46 8.92 -10.15
N ILE A 79 5.94 8.13 -9.23
CA ILE A 79 4.59 8.31 -8.71
C ILE A 79 4.65 8.65 -7.23
N LEU A 80 5.21 7.77 -6.41
CA LEU A 80 5.09 7.89 -4.96
C LEU A 80 5.90 9.07 -4.41
N VAL A 81 7.20 9.16 -4.68
CA VAL A 81 8.06 10.26 -4.17
C VAL A 81 7.60 11.63 -4.64
N PRO A 82 7.27 11.85 -5.94
CA PRO A 82 6.73 13.14 -6.39
C PRO A 82 5.41 13.52 -5.72
N LEU A 83 4.53 12.55 -5.46
CA LEU A 83 3.27 12.77 -4.76
C LEU A 83 3.49 13.31 -3.34
N TYR A 84 4.35 12.65 -2.56
CA TYR A 84 4.67 13.09 -1.20
C TYR A 84 5.33 14.48 -1.18
N ARG A 85 6.27 14.74 -2.09
CA ARG A 85 6.86 16.08 -2.24
C ARG A 85 5.82 17.17 -2.51
N ARG A 86 4.87 16.91 -3.41
CA ARG A 86 3.77 17.84 -3.73
C ARG A 86 2.87 18.11 -2.52
N ALA A 87 2.68 17.11 -1.66
CA ALA A 87 1.89 17.24 -0.44
C ALA A 87 2.68 17.88 0.73
N GLY A 88 3.94 18.28 0.52
CA GLY A 88 4.79 18.86 1.54
C GLY A 88 5.42 17.86 2.50
N TRP A 89 5.33 16.56 2.20
CA TRP A 89 5.86 15.50 3.06
C TRP A 89 7.15 14.90 2.51
N ARG A 90 8.00 14.47 3.43
CA ARG A 90 9.16 13.63 3.09
C ARG A 90 8.80 12.17 3.27
N LEU A 91 8.84 11.40 2.19
CA LEU A 91 8.78 9.95 2.27
C LEU A 91 10.07 9.42 2.92
N ARG A 92 9.94 8.65 4.02
CA ARG A 92 11.09 8.19 4.82
C ARG A 92 11.30 6.69 4.76
N ARG A 93 10.22 5.92 4.82
CA ARG A 93 10.31 4.46 4.92
C ARG A 93 9.22 3.75 4.12
N LEU A 94 9.64 2.73 3.38
CA LEU A 94 8.75 1.77 2.74
C LEU A 94 8.80 0.44 3.47
N LEU A 95 7.64 -0.16 3.67
CA LEU A 95 7.46 -1.51 4.20
C LEU A 95 6.83 -2.37 3.11
N THR A 96 7.50 -3.48 2.75
CA THR A 96 7.00 -4.45 1.78
C THR A 96 7.04 -5.85 2.39
N ASP A 97 6.51 -6.81 1.70
CA ASP A 97 6.82 -8.21 1.93
C ASP A 97 8.21 -8.59 1.34
N GLY A 98 8.52 -9.88 1.28
CA GLY A 98 9.77 -10.42 0.72
C GLY A 98 9.71 -10.74 -0.77
N GLY A 99 8.71 -10.27 -1.52
CA GLY A 99 8.51 -10.54 -2.93
C GLY A 99 9.72 -10.19 -3.80
N PRO A 100 9.94 -10.91 -4.93
CA PRO A 100 11.07 -10.65 -5.83
C PRO A 100 11.01 -9.26 -6.46
N GLU A 101 9.82 -8.69 -6.66
CA GLU A 101 9.58 -7.34 -7.18
C GLU A 101 10.08 -6.23 -6.23
N PHE A 102 10.35 -6.55 -4.96
CA PHE A 102 10.87 -5.64 -3.96
C PHE A 102 12.35 -5.86 -3.65
N LYS A 103 13.09 -6.47 -4.58
CA LYS A 103 14.55 -6.72 -4.48
C LYS A 103 15.30 -5.99 -5.60
N GLY A 104 16.64 -6.04 -5.57
CA GLY A 104 17.49 -5.51 -6.63
C GLY A 104 17.16 -4.06 -7.00
N ALA A 105 16.64 -3.81 -8.19
CA ALA A 105 16.34 -2.48 -8.71
C ALA A 105 15.41 -1.67 -7.78
N PHE A 106 14.53 -2.31 -7.03
CA PHE A 106 13.70 -1.64 -6.03
C PHE A 106 14.53 -1.16 -4.83
N ASP A 107 15.43 -2.01 -4.30
CA ASP A 107 16.35 -1.64 -3.22
C ASP A 107 17.28 -0.50 -3.64
N ASP A 108 17.79 -0.56 -4.87
CA ASP A 108 18.66 0.47 -5.44
C ASP A 108 17.91 1.80 -5.59
N ALA A 109 16.65 1.75 -6.02
CA ALA A 109 15.80 2.94 -6.06
C ALA A 109 15.59 3.54 -4.67
N CYS A 110 15.29 2.73 -3.67
CA CYS A 110 15.13 3.19 -2.30
C CYS A 110 16.42 3.84 -1.78
N ARG A 111 17.58 3.21 -2.00
CA ARG A 111 18.89 3.73 -1.60
C ARG A 111 19.19 5.08 -2.25
N THR A 112 19.01 5.19 -3.57
CA THR A 112 19.26 6.43 -4.33
C THR A 112 18.36 7.57 -3.87
N LEU A 113 17.13 7.27 -3.46
CA LEU A 113 16.14 8.24 -2.99
C LEU A 113 16.27 8.55 -1.49
N GLY A 114 17.20 7.93 -0.78
CA GLY A 114 17.35 8.08 0.68
C GLY A 114 16.19 7.52 1.48
N LEU A 115 15.51 6.49 0.95
CA LEU A 115 14.38 5.82 1.59
C LEU A 115 14.86 4.58 2.35
N ARG A 116 14.40 4.42 3.58
CA ARG A 116 14.61 3.17 4.32
C ARG A 116 13.64 2.10 3.80
N HIS A 117 14.15 1.05 3.19
CA HIS A 117 13.35 -0.11 2.83
C HIS A 117 13.39 -1.15 3.96
N THR A 118 12.23 -1.58 4.41
CA THR A 118 12.05 -2.61 5.43
C THR A 118 11.16 -3.71 4.88
N ARG A 119 11.54 -4.97 5.10
CA ARG A 119 10.72 -6.13 4.72
C ARG A 119 10.06 -6.73 5.95
N THR A 120 8.82 -7.19 5.80
CA THR A 120 8.13 -7.96 6.84
C THR A 120 8.82 -9.31 7.01
N LYS A 121 8.91 -9.77 8.25
CA LYS A 121 9.39 -11.14 8.51
C LYS A 121 8.31 -12.14 8.07
N PRO A 122 8.69 -13.32 7.56
CA PRO A 122 7.74 -14.40 7.30
C PRO A 122 6.86 -14.65 8.53
N ARG A 123 5.56 -14.88 8.35
CA ARG A 123 4.56 -15.10 9.40
C ARG A 123 4.21 -13.90 10.30
N HIS A 124 4.61 -12.68 9.91
CA HIS A 124 4.22 -11.44 10.60
C HIS A 124 3.31 -10.57 9.72
N ALA A 125 2.27 -11.16 9.15
CA ALA A 125 1.32 -10.52 8.21
C ALA A 125 0.67 -9.24 8.79
N TRP A 126 0.45 -9.14 10.10
CA TRP A 126 -0.14 -7.95 10.73
C TRP A 126 0.66 -6.64 10.53
N THR A 127 1.93 -6.74 10.12
CA THR A 127 2.75 -5.55 9.86
C THR A 127 2.40 -4.87 8.54
N ASN A 128 1.79 -5.58 7.58
CA ASN A 128 1.37 -5.03 6.27
C ASN A 128 -0.14 -4.78 6.17
N GLY A 129 -0.86 -4.90 7.29
CA GLY A 129 -2.32 -4.83 7.35
C GLY A 129 -2.96 -3.52 6.81
N PHE A 130 -2.20 -2.43 6.66
CA PHE A 130 -2.69 -1.20 6.04
C PHE A 130 -2.92 -1.38 4.53
N VAL A 131 -1.91 -1.87 3.83
CA VAL A 131 -2.01 -2.06 2.39
C VAL A 131 -2.91 -3.25 2.04
N GLU A 132 -2.87 -4.33 2.82
CA GLU A 132 -3.76 -5.50 2.64
C GLU A 132 -5.24 -5.11 2.75
N ARG A 133 -5.60 -4.27 3.74
CA ARG A 133 -6.96 -3.76 3.89
C ARG A 133 -7.37 -2.89 2.70
N LEU A 134 -6.49 -2.01 2.23
CA LEU A 134 -6.74 -1.19 1.06
C LEU A 134 -6.92 -2.06 -0.20
N GLN A 135 -6.07 -3.06 -0.41
CA GLN A 135 -6.20 -4.01 -1.53
C GLN A 135 -7.52 -4.77 -1.45
N GLY A 136 -7.92 -5.24 -0.26
CA GLY A 136 -9.21 -5.87 -0.04
C GLY A 136 -10.38 -4.96 -0.40
N THR A 137 -10.31 -3.67 -0.02
CA THR A 137 -11.31 -2.66 -0.39
C THR A 137 -11.35 -2.44 -1.90
N ILE A 138 -10.20 -2.25 -2.56
CA ILE A 138 -10.11 -2.09 -4.02
C ILE A 138 -10.68 -3.32 -4.73
N LEU A 139 -10.36 -4.53 -4.26
CA LEU A 139 -10.85 -5.76 -4.86
C LEU A 139 -12.37 -5.90 -4.75
N GLN A 140 -12.94 -5.65 -3.57
CA GLN A 140 -14.36 -5.87 -3.31
C GLN A 140 -15.24 -4.75 -3.91
N GLU A 141 -14.84 -3.51 -3.69
CA GLU A 141 -15.68 -2.36 -4.00
C GLU A 141 -15.43 -1.80 -5.42
N HIS A 142 -14.25 -2.06 -5.99
CA HIS A 142 -13.92 -1.61 -7.34
C HIS A 142 -13.83 -2.75 -8.34
N TRP A 143 -12.83 -3.62 -8.28
CA TRP A 143 -12.59 -4.59 -9.35
C TRP A 143 -13.72 -5.56 -9.57
N ARG A 144 -14.28 -6.14 -8.50
CA ARG A 144 -15.44 -7.06 -8.62
C ARG A 144 -16.67 -6.38 -9.21
N VAL A 145 -16.86 -5.12 -8.93
CA VAL A 145 -17.98 -4.34 -9.47
C VAL A 145 -17.70 -3.92 -10.91
N ALA A 146 -16.51 -3.39 -11.19
CA ALA A 146 -16.12 -2.89 -12.50
C ALA A 146 -16.15 -3.99 -13.57
N PHE A 147 -15.61 -5.17 -13.27
CA PHE A 147 -15.61 -6.31 -14.19
C PHE A 147 -16.98 -6.93 -14.46
N ARG A 148 -17.96 -6.72 -13.60
CA ARG A 148 -19.35 -7.12 -13.87
C ARG A 148 -20.10 -6.13 -14.76
N ARG A 149 -19.69 -4.85 -14.75
CA ARG A 149 -20.39 -3.76 -15.43
C ARG A 149 -19.76 -3.36 -16.76
N ARG A 150 -18.45 -3.59 -16.94
CA ARG A 150 -17.70 -3.09 -18.09
C ARG A 150 -16.70 -4.12 -18.60
N TYR A 151 -16.55 -4.09 -19.92
CA TYR A 151 -15.47 -4.80 -20.59
C TYR A 151 -14.29 -3.84 -20.79
N PHE A 152 -13.12 -4.21 -20.31
CA PHE A 152 -11.92 -3.39 -20.46
C PHE A 152 -11.02 -3.97 -21.54
N THR A 153 -10.73 -3.16 -22.55
CA THR A 153 -9.91 -3.55 -23.72
C THR A 153 -8.49 -2.98 -23.67
N SER A 154 -8.20 -2.13 -22.68
CA SER A 154 -6.87 -1.52 -22.56
C SER A 154 -6.48 -1.28 -21.11
N ARG A 155 -5.17 -1.32 -20.86
CA ARG A 155 -4.58 -1.01 -19.55
C ARG A 155 -4.87 0.44 -19.11
N THR A 156 -4.90 1.38 -20.07
CA THR A 156 -5.25 2.78 -19.81
C THR A 156 -6.68 2.94 -19.31
N ALA A 157 -7.63 2.20 -19.88
CA ALA A 157 -9.02 2.23 -19.41
C ALA A 157 -9.16 1.65 -18.00
N LEU A 158 -8.43 0.57 -17.70
CA LEU A 158 -8.35 0.01 -16.36
C LEU A 158 -7.75 1.02 -15.35
N GLN A 159 -6.63 1.68 -15.72
CA GLN A 159 -6.00 2.66 -14.83
C GLN A 159 -6.94 3.83 -14.55
N ARG A 160 -7.61 4.40 -15.55
CA ARG A 160 -8.59 5.48 -15.33
C ARG A 160 -9.73 5.06 -14.39
N SER A 161 -10.19 3.82 -14.51
CA SER A 161 -11.24 3.29 -13.63
C SER A 161 -10.73 3.18 -12.18
N LEU A 162 -9.49 2.71 -12.01
CA LEU A 162 -8.83 2.64 -10.70
C LEU A 162 -8.60 4.04 -10.11
N ASP A 163 -8.14 4.99 -10.93
CA ASP A 163 -7.90 6.38 -10.50
C ASP A 163 -9.18 7.03 -9.97
N GLY A 164 -10.32 6.85 -10.65
CA GLY A 164 -11.62 7.33 -10.18
C GLY A 164 -12.01 6.73 -8.84
N PHE A 165 -11.81 5.42 -8.65
CA PHE A 165 -12.05 4.79 -7.37
C PHE A 165 -11.12 5.33 -6.27
N MET A 166 -9.83 5.48 -6.55
CA MET A 166 -8.86 6.00 -5.59
C MET A 166 -9.12 7.47 -5.24
N GLN A 167 -9.67 8.25 -6.17
CA GLN A 167 -10.14 9.61 -5.90
C GLN A 167 -11.25 9.60 -4.85
N SER A 168 -12.31 8.82 -5.05
CA SER A 168 -13.38 8.67 -4.06
C SER A 168 -12.88 8.11 -2.73
N TYR A 169 -12.05 7.08 -2.75
CA TYR A 169 -11.47 6.50 -1.55
C TYR A 169 -10.70 7.52 -0.70
N ASN A 170 -9.88 8.36 -1.34
CA ASN A 170 -9.04 9.31 -0.63
C ASN A 170 -9.77 10.59 -0.23
N HIS A 171 -10.70 11.11 -1.05
CA HIS A 171 -11.25 12.44 -0.89
C HIS A 171 -12.69 12.47 -0.37
N GLU A 172 -13.46 11.40 -0.57
CA GLU A 172 -14.88 11.39 -0.24
C GLU A 172 -15.23 10.42 0.90
N ARG A 173 -14.48 9.32 1.04
CA ARG A 173 -14.75 8.28 2.02
C ARG A 173 -14.20 8.63 3.40
N PRO A 174 -15.04 8.81 4.42
CA PRO A 174 -14.58 8.96 5.81
C PRO A 174 -14.01 7.64 6.34
N HIS A 175 -12.89 7.70 7.05
CA HIS A 175 -12.26 6.54 7.66
C HIS A 175 -12.39 6.57 9.18
N GLN A 176 -12.95 5.51 9.78
CA GLN A 176 -13.18 5.41 11.21
C GLN A 176 -11.94 4.99 12.02
N GLY A 177 -10.80 4.75 11.38
CA GLY A 177 -9.55 4.42 12.04
C GLY A 177 -9.16 5.49 13.06
N TYR A 178 -8.60 5.07 14.20
CA TYR A 178 -8.28 5.96 15.34
C TYR A 178 -7.41 7.18 14.98
N ARG A 179 -6.70 7.13 13.86
CA ARG A 179 -5.86 8.22 13.36
C ARG A 179 -6.62 9.20 12.47
N VAL A 180 -7.53 8.69 11.66
CA VAL A 180 -8.30 9.46 10.69
C VAL A 180 -9.54 10.07 11.36
N ARG A 181 -10.15 9.35 12.31
CA ARG A 181 -11.25 9.82 13.17
C ARG A 181 -12.41 10.44 12.38
N GLY A 182 -12.93 9.72 11.40
CA GLY A 182 -14.04 10.16 10.57
C GLY A 182 -13.69 11.16 9.47
N ARG A 183 -12.42 11.59 9.35
CA ARG A 183 -11.96 12.42 8.22
C ARG A 183 -11.65 11.58 7.01
N THR A 184 -11.47 12.22 5.87
CA THR A 184 -10.95 11.55 4.67
C THR A 184 -9.41 11.46 4.73
N PRO A 185 -8.79 10.45 4.11
CA PRO A 185 -7.33 10.37 4.01
C PRO A 185 -6.69 11.63 3.43
N ALA A 186 -7.33 12.21 2.41
CA ALA A 186 -6.84 13.41 1.74
C ALA A 186 -6.80 14.64 2.66
N THR A 187 -7.75 14.79 3.58
CA THR A 187 -7.76 15.90 4.56
C THR A 187 -6.46 15.90 5.38
N LEU A 188 -5.97 14.73 5.78
CA LEU A 188 -4.72 14.62 6.54
C LEU A 188 -3.50 14.72 5.65
N PHE A 189 -3.55 14.10 4.47
CA PHE A 189 -2.40 14.04 3.56
C PHE A 189 -2.07 15.41 2.96
N TRP A 190 -3.08 16.21 2.58
CA TRP A 190 -2.89 17.53 1.98
C TRP A 190 -2.95 18.67 3.00
N GLY A 191 -3.19 18.38 4.28
CA GLY A 191 -3.34 19.39 5.32
C GLY A 191 -2.08 20.24 5.56
N ALA A 192 -0.89 19.66 5.42
CA ALA A 192 0.37 20.39 5.58
C ALA A 192 0.66 21.39 4.44
N ALA A 193 0.11 21.17 3.25
CA ALA A 193 0.30 22.06 2.10
C ALA A 193 -0.59 23.33 2.19
N ARG A 194 -1.47 23.42 3.17
CA ARG A 194 -2.41 24.53 3.37
C ARG A 194 -2.09 25.39 4.62
N ALA A 195 -1.08 25.01 5.36
CA ALA A 195 -0.55 25.75 6.51
C ALA A 195 0.75 26.45 6.15
#